data_b21f0c0cf29bbfdfa26e4b556e7be5e5
#
_entry.id   b21f0c0cf29bbfdfa26e4b556e7be5e5
#
_cell.length_a   1.000
_cell.length_b   1.000
_cell.length_c   1.000
_cell.angle_alpha   90.00
_cell.angle_beta   90.00
_cell.angle_gamma   90.00
#
_symmetry.space_group_name_H-M   'P 1'
#
loop_
_entity.id
_entity.type
_entity.pdbx_description
1 polymer ?
#
loop_
_entity_poly.entity_id
_entity_poly.type
_entity_poly.pdbx_seq_one_letter_code
_entity_poly.pdbx_strand_id
1 'polypeptide(L)'
;MMEIPVDEALRWGRSNNPQLLELKQNVLEAERNVDRTKKESRFNASVNASIGFNQVATQFKEVYKNPLQQDLVSISISIPLIDWGVRKGKYNIAKSNLNVTQISARQTEVTLEEDVIMTVGDFNVQQNLIASAEEALDIAIMAYNETKQRFMIGKADINSLTLSLNRQQEAQRNYITALQLSLIHISEPTRRSYIS
;
A
#
# COMPACT_ATOMS: atom_id res chain seq x y z
N MET A 1 -6.61 13.01 25.67
CA MET A 1 -5.67 12.44 24.70
C MET A 1 -6.20 11.14 24.19
N MET A 2 -6.13 10.89 22.88
CA MET A 2 -6.62 9.66 22.26
C MET A 2 -5.39 8.80 21.89
N GLU A 3 -5.08 7.83 22.73
CA GLU A 3 -4.04 6.85 22.45
C GLU A 3 -4.63 5.75 21.56
N ILE A 4 -3.97 5.44 20.44
CA ILE A 4 -4.42 4.39 19.54
C ILE A 4 -3.73 3.08 19.96
N PRO A 5 -4.49 2.03 20.31
CA PRO A 5 -3.92 0.72 20.61
C PRO A 5 -3.35 0.08 19.34
N VAL A 6 -2.10 -0.34 19.39
CA VAL A 6 -1.41 -0.97 18.24
C VAL A 6 -2.16 -2.21 17.73
N ASP A 7 -2.69 -3.04 18.64
CA ASP A 7 -3.42 -4.27 18.29
C ASP A 7 -4.71 -3.98 17.51
N GLU A 8 -5.37 -2.86 17.80
CA GLU A 8 -6.57 -2.45 17.08
C GLU A 8 -6.24 -1.95 15.67
N ALA A 9 -5.19 -1.13 15.56
CA ALA A 9 -4.68 -0.66 14.28
C ALA A 9 -4.22 -1.81 13.38
N LEU A 10 -3.51 -2.80 13.92
CA LEU A 10 -3.10 -4.01 13.19
C LEU A 10 -4.30 -4.82 12.70
N ARG A 11 -5.33 -5.01 13.53
CA ARG A 11 -6.56 -5.72 13.11
C ARG A 11 -7.26 -5.00 11.97
N TRP A 12 -7.39 -3.69 12.05
CA TRP A 12 -7.96 -2.84 11.00
C TRP A 12 -7.14 -2.89 9.72
N GLY A 13 -5.82 -2.76 9.81
CA GLY A 13 -4.89 -2.84 8.68
C GLY A 13 -4.99 -4.19 7.96
N ARG A 14 -5.02 -5.30 8.69
CA ARG A 14 -5.14 -6.64 8.11
C ARG A 14 -6.48 -6.90 7.43
N SER A 15 -7.58 -6.33 7.92
CA SER A 15 -8.92 -6.57 7.37
C SER A 15 -9.27 -5.70 6.18
N ASN A 16 -8.73 -4.48 6.10
CA ASN A 16 -9.16 -3.47 5.14
C ASN A 16 -8.07 -3.05 4.13
N ASN A 17 -6.87 -3.61 4.20
CA ASN A 17 -5.80 -3.23 3.29
C ASN A 17 -5.95 -3.95 1.93
N PRO A 18 -6.17 -3.21 0.82
CA PRO A 18 -6.32 -3.79 -0.52
C PRO A 18 -5.06 -4.51 -0.98
N GLN A 19 -3.87 -4.08 -0.55
CA GLN A 19 -2.60 -4.71 -0.90
C GLN A 19 -2.52 -6.15 -0.36
N LEU A 20 -3.08 -6.44 0.82
CA LEU A 20 -3.14 -7.81 1.34
C LEU A 20 -4.09 -8.71 0.52
N LEU A 21 -5.15 -8.15 -0.05
CA LEU A 21 -6.03 -8.88 -0.96
C LEU A 21 -5.33 -9.20 -2.27
N GLU A 22 -4.58 -8.24 -2.81
CA GLU A 22 -3.77 -8.44 -4.02
C GLU A 22 -2.69 -9.52 -3.81
N LEU A 23 -1.99 -9.51 -2.67
CA LEU A 23 -1.03 -10.57 -2.33
C LEU A 23 -1.66 -11.96 -2.29
N LYS A 24 -2.87 -12.08 -1.70
CA LYS A 24 -3.62 -13.34 -1.70
C LYS A 24 -4.01 -13.78 -3.10
N GLN A 25 -4.45 -12.84 -3.95
CA GLN A 25 -4.75 -13.11 -5.35
C GLN A 25 -3.52 -13.63 -6.09
N ASN A 26 -2.37 -12.97 -5.95
CA ASN A 26 -1.12 -13.37 -6.60
C ASN A 26 -0.68 -14.79 -6.19
N VAL A 27 -0.83 -15.16 -4.91
CA VAL A 27 -0.55 -16.52 -4.44
C VAL A 27 -1.52 -17.52 -5.06
N LEU A 28 -2.83 -17.24 -5.10
CA LEU A 28 -3.83 -18.11 -5.72
C LEU A 28 -3.59 -18.28 -7.23
N GLU A 29 -3.15 -17.24 -7.93
CA GLU A 29 -2.79 -17.34 -9.35
C GLU A 29 -1.56 -18.22 -9.55
N ALA A 30 -0.55 -18.11 -8.70
CA ALA A 30 0.62 -18.99 -8.75
C ALA A 30 0.25 -20.45 -8.45
N GLU A 31 -0.64 -20.72 -7.49
CA GLU A 31 -1.18 -22.05 -7.20
C GLU A 31 -1.94 -22.63 -8.40
N ARG A 32 -2.82 -21.83 -9.02
CA ARG A 32 -3.53 -22.23 -10.24
C ARG A 32 -2.57 -22.53 -11.39
N ASN A 33 -1.48 -21.77 -11.51
CA ASN A 33 -0.47 -22.02 -12.53
C ASN A 33 0.25 -23.35 -12.34
N VAL A 34 0.56 -23.74 -11.08
CA VAL A 34 1.12 -25.06 -10.75
C VAL A 34 0.15 -26.17 -11.14
N ASP A 35 -1.14 -26.04 -10.79
CA ASP A 35 -2.17 -27.03 -11.09
C ASP A 35 -2.40 -27.14 -12.61
N ARG A 36 -2.47 -26.00 -13.31
CA ARG A 36 -2.57 -25.95 -14.76
C ARG A 36 -1.39 -26.64 -15.43
N THR A 37 -0.16 -26.32 -15.04
CA THR A 37 1.05 -26.93 -15.60
C THR A 37 1.08 -28.42 -15.36
N LYS A 38 0.61 -28.89 -14.21
CA LYS A 38 0.47 -30.31 -13.90
C LYS A 38 -0.56 -31.01 -14.80
N LYS A 39 -1.71 -30.35 -15.06
CA LYS A 39 -2.78 -30.91 -15.93
C LYS A 39 -2.37 -30.91 -17.41
N GLU A 40 -1.86 -29.78 -17.90
CA GLU A 40 -1.37 -29.64 -19.29
C GLU A 40 -0.21 -30.59 -19.62
N SER A 41 0.51 -31.06 -18.60
CA SER A 41 1.57 -32.04 -18.77
C SER A 41 1.07 -33.43 -19.15
N ARG A 42 -0.21 -33.75 -19.05
CA ARG A 42 -0.77 -35.07 -19.33
C ARG A 42 -1.26 -35.16 -20.76
N PHE A 43 -2.14 -34.27 -21.18
CA PHE A 43 -2.65 -34.18 -22.56
C PHE A 43 -3.13 -32.74 -22.79
N ASN A 44 -3.16 -32.33 -24.04
CA ASN A 44 -3.73 -31.05 -24.44
C ASN A 44 -4.81 -31.28 -25.49
N ALA A 45 -6.00 -30.75 -25.27
CA ALA A 45 -7.08 -30.77 -26.25
C ALA A 45 -7.46 -29.32 -26.59
N SER A 46 -7.52 -29.00 -27.87
CA SER A 46 -7.95 -27.69 -28.35
C SER A 46 -9.08 -27.82 -29.33
N VAL A 47 -10.05 -26.91 -29.21
CA VAL A 47 -11.14 -26.77 -30.18
C VAL A 47 -11.01 -25.37 -30.78
N ASN A 48 -10.87 -25.32 -32.10
CA ASN A 48 -10.81 -24.07 -32.83
C ASN A 48 -12.01 -24.01 -33.77
N ALA A 49 -12.76 -22.92 -33.70
CA ALA A 49 -13.83 -22.61 -34.63
C ALA A 49 -13.50 -21.29 -35.33
N SER A 50 -13.54 -21.28 -36.64
CA SER A 50 -13.33 -20.08 -37.43
C SER A 50 -14.43 -19.93 -38.47
N ILE A 51 -14.93 -18.70 -38.59
CA ILE A 51 -15.88 -18.30 -39.61
C ILE A 51 -15.13 -17.33 -40.52
N GLY A 52 -15.01 -17.69 -41.78
CA GLY A 52 -14.36 -16.86 -42.79
C GLY A 52 -15.30 -16.56 -43.94
N PHE A 53 -15.11 -15.42 -44.57
CA PHE A 53 -15.76 -15.07 -45.83
C PHE A 53 -14.67 -15.01 -46.91
N ASN A 54 -14.78 -15.83 -47.92
CA ASN A 54 -13.82 -15.86 -49.01
C ASN A 54 -14.54 -15.57 -50.31
N GLN A 55 -13.96 -14.75 -51.16
CA GLN A 55 -14.51 -14.44 -52.46
C GLN A 55 -13.41 -14.28 -53.52
N VAL A 56 -13.56 -14.96 -54.62
CA VAL A 56 -12.72 -14.80 -55.80
C VAL A 56 -13.61 -14.21 -56.91
N ALA A 57 -13.28 -13.01 -57.36
CA ALA A 57 -14.00 -12.32 -58.43
C ALA A 57 -13.03 -11.87 -59.50
N THR A 58 -13.43 -11.99 -60.76
CA THR A 58 -12.66 -11.52 -61.94
C THR A 58 -12.84 -10.01 -62.18
N GLN A 59 -13.84 -9.39 -61.60
CA GLN A 59 -14.10 -7.95 -61.70
C GLN A 59 -14.32 -7.31 -60.30
N PHE A 60 -13.81 -6.11 -60.12
CA PHE A 60 -13.85 -5.38 -58.83
C PHE A 60 -15.26 -5.13 -58.29
N LYS A 61 -16.27 -5.03 -59.15
CA LYS A 61 -17.67 -4.79 -58.76
C LYS A 61 -18.37 -6.03 -58.20
N GLU A 62 -17.81 -7.20 -58.40
CA GLU A 62 -18.37 -8.50 -57.95
C GLU A 62 -17.80 -8.98 -56.61
N VAL A 63 -16.76 -8.31 -56.13
CA VAL A 63 -16.05 -8.70 -54.87
C VAL A 63 -16.97 -8.64 -53.65
N TYR A 64 -18.07 -7.90 -53.71
CA TYR A 64 -18.99 -7.72 -52.55
C TYR A 64 -20.36 -8.40 -52.76
N LYS A 65 -20.58 -9.08 -53.87
CA LYS A 65 -21.94 -9.52 -54.18
C LYS A 65 -22.37 -10.87 -53.64
N ASN A 66 -21.51 -11.79 -53.40
CA ASN A 66 -21.85 -13.11 -52.82
C ASN A 66 -20.62 -13.73 -52.15
N PRO A 67 -20.28 -13.33 -50.92
CA PRO A 67 -19.18 -13.95 -50.21
C PRO A 67 -19.50 -15.43 -49.89
N LEU A 68 -18.58 -16.34 -50.21
CA LEU A 68 -18.65 -17.72 -49.78
C LEU A 68 -18.30 -17.79 -48.30
N GLN A 69 -19.25 -18.19 -47.48
CA GLN A 69 -19.02 -18.45 -46.09
C GLN A 69 -18.28 -19.76 -45.93
N GLN A 70 -17.20 -19.73 -45.18
CA GLN A 70 -16.39 -20.91 -44.87
C GLN A 70 -16.38 -21.09 -43.34
N ASP A 71 -17.05 -22.10 -42.87
CA ASP A 71 -17.07 -22.48 -41.48
C ASP A 71 -16.11 -23.64 -41.26
N LEU A 72 -15.14 -23.47 -40.37
CA LEU A 72 -14.16 -24.51 -40.05
C LEU A 72 -14.19 -24.75 -38.52
N VAL A 73 -14.46 -25.99 -38.15
CA VAL A 73 -14.33 -26.47 -36.79
C VAL A 73 -13.25 -27.55 -36.77
N SER A 74 -12.22 -27.34 -35.97
CA SER A 74 -11.14 -28.31 -35.76
C SER A 74 -11.00 -28.68 -34.29
N ILE A 75 -10.88 -29.99 -34.04
CA ILE A 75 -10.60 -30.54 -32.71
C ILE A 75 -9.23 -31.22 -32.81
N SER A 76 -8.30 -30.78 -31.95
CA SER A 76 -6.97 -31.34 -31.88
C SER A 76 -6.69 -31.91 -30.50
N ILE A 77 -6.19 -33.13 -30.42
CA ILE A 77 -5.76 -33.78 -29.18
C ILE A 77 -4.26 -34.08 -29.33
N SER A 78 -3.45 -33.57 -28.42
CA SER A 78 -2.01 -33.78 -28.37
C SER A 78 -1.62 -34.53 -27.10
N ILE A 79 -1.02 -35.69 -27.25
CA ILE A 79 -0.52 -36.50 -26.13
C ILE A 79 0.99 -36.62 -26.31
N PRO A 80 1.80 -35.96 -25.48
CA PRO A 80 3.25 -36.04 -25.56
C PRO A 80 3.73 -37.39 -24.98
N LEU A 81 4.29 -38.22 -25.82
CA LEU A 81 4.79 -39.56 -25.41
C LEU A 81 6.20 -39.50 -24.81
N ILE A 82 7.08 -38.67 -25.37
CA ILE A 82 8.46 -38.46 -24.91
C ILE A 82 8.76 -36.97 -24.99
N ASP A 83 9.24 -36.39 -23.88
CA ASP A 83 9.53 -34.95 -23.78
C ASP A 83 10.88 -34.62 -23.12
N TRP A 84 11.75 -35.61 -22.94
CA TRP A 84 13.10 -35.45 -22.38
C TRP A 84 13.15 -34.66 -21.08
N GLY A 85 12.09 -34.73 -20.25
CA GLY A 85 12.00 -34.06 -18.95
C GLY A 85 11.52 -32.60 -18.98
N VAL A 86 11.14 -32.09 -20.16
CA VAL A 86 10.65 -30.67 -20.30
C VAL A 86 9.42 -30.41 -19.41
N ARG A 87 8.47 -31.34 -19.32
CA ARG A 87 7.27 -31.24 -18.47
C ARG A 87 7.63 -31.18 -17.01
N LYS A 88 8.53 -32.04 -16.54
CA LYS A 88 9.03 -32.05 -15.18
C LYS A 88 9.74 -30.73 -14.85
N GLY A 89 10.53 -30.22 -15.80
CA GLY A 89 11.18 -28.89 -15.67
C GLY A 89 10.17 -27.76 -15.54
N LYS A 90 9.16 -27.69 -16.40
CA LYS A 90 8.08 -26.68 -16.33
C LYS A 90 7.32 -26.74 -15.00
N TYR A 91 6.97 -27.94 -14.53
CA TYR A 91 6.30 -28.12 -13.24
C TYR A 91 7.18 -27.64 -12.08
N ASN A 92 8.47 -27.98 -12.09
CA ASN A 92 9.39 -27.52 -11.05
C ASN A 92 9.57 -26.00 -11.05
N ILE A 93 9.62 -25.37 -12.23
CA ILE A 93 9.65 -23.89 -12.35
C ILE A 93 8.37 -23.29 -11.78
N ALA A 94 7.20 -23.80 -12.15
CA ALA A 94 5.93 -23.30 -11.61
C ALA A 94 5.87 -23.43 -10.08
N LYS A 95 6.33 -24.55 -9.53
CA LYS A 95 6.42 -24.78 -8.08
C LYS A 95 7.40 -23.84 -7.40
N SER A 96 8.56 -23.58 -8.00
CA SER A 96 9.53 -22.61 -7.48
C SER A 96 8.96 -21.20 -7.50
N ASN A 97 8.27 -20.81 -8.57
CA ASN A 97 7.61 -19.50 -8.66
C ASN A 97 6.53 -19.34 -7.59
N LEU A 98 5.72 -20.37 -7.33
CA LEU A 98 4.76 -20.35 -6.23
C LEU A 98 5.46 -20.10 -4.88
N ASN A 99 6.55 -20.82 -4.60
CA ASN A 99 7.30 -20.64 -3.36
C ASN A 99 7.86 -19.21 -3.23
N VAL A 100 8.41 -18.66 -4.31
CA VAL A 100 8.89 -17.26 -4.34
C VAL A 100 7.74 -16.28 -4.08
N THR A 101 6.59 -16.48 -4.73
CA THR A 101 5.41 -15.64 -4.54
C THR A 101 4.89 -15.70 -3.09
N GLN A 102 4.86 -16.88 -2.48
CA GLN A 102 4.46 -17.04 -1.08
C GLN A 102 5.42 -16.35 -0.11
N ILE A 103 6.73 -16.48 -0.33
CA ILE A 103 7.75 -15.81 0.50
C ILE A 103 7.64 -14.29 0.35
N SER A 104 7.52 -13.80 -0.88
CA SER A 104 7.36 -12.36 -1.15
C SER A 104 6.08 -11.80 -0.51
N ALA A 105 4.96 -12.53 -0.61
CA ALA A 105 3.71 -12.13 0.03
C ALA A 105 3.86 -12.04 1.56
N ARG A 106 4.49 -13.03 2.18
CA ARG A 106 4.75 -13.01 3.63
C ARG A 106 5.67 -11.86 4.04
N GLN A 107 6.72 -11.60 3.25
CA GLN A 107 7.64 -10.47 3.52
C GLN A 107 6.90 -9.13 3.48
N THR A 108 6.06 -8.93 2.47
CA THR A 108 5.26 -7.69 2.34
C THR A 108 4.24 -7.57 3.48
N GLU A 109 3.63 -8.66 3.92
CA GLU A 109 2.72 -8.67 5.07
C GLU A 109 3.44 -8.22 6.35
N VAL A 110 4.65 -8.75 6.62
CA VAL A 110 5.47 -8.35 7.78
C VAL A 110 5.86 -6.88 7.69
N THR A 111 6.32 -6.40 6.53
CA THR A 111 6.67 -4.98 6.35
C THR A 111 5.46 -4.07 6.59
N LEU A 112 4.28 -4.46 6.12
CA LEU A 112 3.04 -3.72 6.37
C LEU A 112 2.68 -3.64 7.85
N GLU A 113 2.88 -4.73 8.59
CA GLU A 113 2.66 -4.76 10.04
C GLU A 113 3.65 -3.86 10.78
N GLU A 114 4.94 -3.90 10.40
CA GLU A 114 5.98 -3.02 10.93
C GLU A 114 5.66 -1.54 10.67
N ASP A 115 5.21 -1.20 9.45
CA ASP A 115 4.81 0.17 9.09
C ASP A 115 3.64 0.66 9.94
N VAL A 116 2.64 -0.19 10.19
CA VAL A 116 1.50 0.16 11.07
C VAL A 116 1.97 0.40 12.51
N ILE A 117 2.83 -0.48 13.04
CA ILE A 117 3.36 -0.35 14.40
C ILE A 117 4.15 0.96 14.55
N MET A 118 5.03 1.26 13.59
CA MET A 118 5.82 2.50 13.61
C MET A 118 4.91 3.73 13.52
N THR A 119 3.97 3.75 12.58
CA THR A 119 3.07 4.90 12.38
C THR A 119 2.22 5.18 13.62
N VAL A 120 1.68 4.13 14.25
CA VAL A 120 0.91 4.28 15.49
C VAL A 120 1.80 4.71 16.65
N GLY A 121 3.01 4.16 16.75
CA GLY A 121 4.00 4.57 17.76
C GLY A 121 4.36 6.04 17.64
N ASP A 122 4.69 6.49 16.44
CA ASP A 122 5.01 7.89 16.15
C ASP A 122 3.84 8.82 16.47
N PHE A 123 2.62 8.42 16.10
CA PHE A 123 1.41 9.18 16.43
C PHE A 123 1.24 9.34 17.93
N ASN A 124 1.35 8.26 18.70
CA ASN A 124 1.19 8.29 20.17
C ASN A 124 2.28 9.14 20.84
N VAL A 125 3.55 9.03 20.37
CA VAL A 125 4.65 9.90 20.84
C VAL A 125 4.35 11.37 20.54
N GLN A 126 3.86 11.66 19.35
CA GLN A 126 3.53 13.05 18.96
C GLN A 126 2.41 13.64 19.80
N GLN A 127 1.40 12.86 20.19
CA GLN A 127 0.35 13.28 21.12
C GLN A 127 0.93 13.68 22.48
N ASN A 128 1.88 12.92 23.00
CA ASN A 128 2.55 13.22 24.27
C ASN A 128 3.41 14.50 24.17
N LEU A 129 4.09 14.72 23.04
CA LEU A 129 4.87 15.92 22.79
C LEU A 129 3.99 17.18 22.76
N ILE A 130 2.81 17.11 22.13
CA ILE A 130 1.85 18.22 22.11
C ILE A 130 1.42 18.58 23.53
N ALA A 131 1.05 17.60 24.35
CA ALA A 131 0.63 17.85 25.71
C ALA A 131 1.73 18.46 26.56
N SER A 132 2.95 17.95 26.47
CA SER A 132 4.09 18.50 27.18
C SER A 132 4.39 19.94 26.75
N ALA A 133 4.25 20.23 25.45
CA ALA A 133 4.45 21.58 24.92
C ALA A 133 3.33 22.54 25.36
N GLU A 134 2.08 22.07 25.46
CA GLU A 134 0.94 22.82 25.97
C GLU A 134 1.14 23.20 27.46
N GLU A 135 1.50 22.20 28.29
CA GLU A 135 1.79 22.44 29.71
C GLU A 135 2.97 23.40 29.90
N ALA A 136 4.03 23.26 29.11
CA ALA A 136 5.17 24.18 29.14
C ALA A 136 4.77 25.63 28.76
N LEU A 137 3.86 25.78 27.79
CA LEU A 137 3.32 27.09 27.40
C LEU A 137 2.50 27.71 28.54
N ASP A 138 1.64 26.94 29.17
CA ASP A 138 0.82 27.43 30.32
C ASP A 138 1.69 27.90 31.48
N ILE A 139 2.72 27.12 31.82
CA ILE A 139 3.69 27.51 32.86
C ILE A 139 4.42 28.81 32.47
N ALA A 140 4.84 28.93 31.21
CA ALA A 140 5.55 30.13 30.75
C ALA A 140 4.64 31.38 30.76
N ILE A 141 3.36 31.24 30.42
CA ILE A 141 2.36 32.32 30.51
C ILE A 141 2.17 32.76 31.96
N MET A 142 2.01 31.81 32.89
CA MET A 142 1.88 32.12 34.32
C MET A 142 3.12 32.82 34.84
N ALA A 143 4.31 32.36 34.54
CA ALA A 143 5.57 32.95 34.95
C ALA A 143 5.75 34.39 34.42
N TYR A 144 5.38 34.62 33.14
CA TYR A 144 5.40 35.95 32.55
C TYR A 144 4.42 36.91 33.31
N ASN A 145 3.20 36.47 33.54
CA ASN A 145 2.18 37.29 34.23
C ASN A 145 2.60 37.65 35.66
N GLU A 146 3.18 36.71 36.39
CA GLU A 146 3.72 36.97 37.73
C GLU A 146 4.90 37.95 37.68
N THR A 147 5.84 37.75 36.76
CA THR A 147 6.99 38.65 36.60
C THR A 147 6.54 40.09 36.22
N LYS A 148 5.53 40.20 35.35
CA LYS A 148 4.90 41.47 34.96
C LYS A 148 4.28 42.19 36.18
N GLN A 149 3.56 41.47 37.03
CA GLN A 149 3.00 42.05 38.25
C GLN A 149 4.10 42.52 39.21
N ARG A 150 5.16 41.73 39.40
CA ARG A 150 6.31 42.11 40.22
C ARG A 150 7.05 43.32 39.65
N PHE A 151 7.18 43.45 38.34
CA PHE A 151 7.75 44.62 37.69
C PHE A 151 6.92 45.87 37.94
N MET A 152 5.58 45.81 37.82
CA MET A 152 4.69 46.94 38.05
C MET A 152 4.76 47.52 39.49
N ILE A 153 5.08 46.66 40.47
CA ILE A 153 5.25 47.07 41.87
C ILE A 153 6.73 47.31 42.24
N GLY A 154 7.64 47.37 41.24
CA GLY A 154 9.05 47.66 41.46
C GLY A 154 9.88 46.54 42.10
N LYS A 155 9.35 45.29 42.14
CA LYS A 155 10.02 44.12 42.73
C LYS A 155 10.74 43.22 41.69
N ALA A 156 10.69 43.56 40.43
CA ALA A 156 11.45 42.91 39.35
C ALA A 156 12.04 43.97 38.43
N ASP A 157 13.15 43.65 37.80
CA ASP A 157 13.82 44.49 36.83
C ASP A 157 13.36 44.21 35.38
N ILE A 158 13.73 45.06 34.45
CA ILE A 158 13.36 44.95 33.04
C ILE A 158 13.99 43.70 32.40
N ASN A 159 15.16 43.27 32.83
CA ASN A 159 15.83 42.09 32.31
C ASN A 159 15.04 40.81 32.65
N SER A 160 14.55 40.73 33.90
CA SER A 160 13.68 39.63 34.35
C SER A 160 12.39 39.58 33.55
N LEU A 161 11.76 40.71 33.27
CA LEU A 161 10.55 40.79 32.47
C LEU A 161 10.82 40.37 31.01
N THR A 162 11.90 40.86 30.41
CA THR A 162 12.30 40.46 29.03
C THR A 162 12.62 38.99 28.93
N LEU A 163 13.31 38.42 29.92
CA LEU A 163 13.63 37.00 29.96
C LEU A 163 12.36 36.15 30.04
N SER A 164 11.40 36.52 30.89
CA SER A 164 10.13 35.79 31.01
C SER A 164 9.28 35.89 29.73
N LEU A 165 9.29 37.02 29.04
CA LEU A 165 8.63 37.22 27.76
C LEU A 165 9.27 36.31 26.67
N ASN A 166 10.59 36.29 26.61
CA ASN A 166 11.30 35.43 25.62
C ASN A 166 11.00 33.94 25.85
N ARG A 167 10.96 33.51 27.12
CA ARG A 167 10.58 32.13 27.46
C ARG A 167 9.15 31.79 27.05
N GLN A 168 8.20 32.70 27.26
CA GLN A 168 6.83 32.53 26.81
C GLN A 168 6.74 32.42 25.30
N GLN A 169 7.46 33.26 24.53
CA GLN A 169 7.47 33.21 23.08
C GLN A 169 8.12 31.94 22.56
N GLU A 170 9.16 31.44 23.21
CA GLU A 170 9.80 30.19 22.88
C GLU A 170 8.86 28.98 23.10
N ALA A 171 8.21 28.92 24.25
CA ALA A 171 7.22 27.91 24.58
C ALA A 171 6.05 27.91 23.57
N GLN A 172 5.58 29.09 23.17
CA GLN A 172 4.54 29.26 22.17
C GLN A 172 4.97 28.71 20.79
N ARG A 173 6.20 29.00 20.36
CA ARG A 173 6.74 28.45 19.10
C ARG A 173 6.86 26.94 19.15
N ASN A 174 7.34 26.40 20.27
CA ASN A 174 7.48 24.95 20.45
C ASN A 174 6.13 24.25 20.39
N TYR A 175 5.09 24.81 21.01
CA TYR A 175 3.72 24.29 20.93
C TYR A 175 3.18 24.30 19.50
N ILE A 176 3.34 25.41 18.77
CA ILE A 176 2.93 25.52 17.36
C ILE A 176 3.68 24.50 16.49
N THR A 177 4.98 24.34 16.72
CA THR A 177 5.79 23.36 15.99
C THR A 177 5.33 21.92 16.26
N ALA A 178 5.01 21.58 17.51
CA ALA A 178 4.48 20.26 17.87
C ALA A 178 3.14 19.98 17.17
N LEU A 179 2.22 20.96 17.15
CA LEU A 179 0.96 20.86 16.40
C LEU A 179 1.18 20.69 14.91
N GLN A 180 2.10 21.46 14.31
CA GLN A 180 2.40 21.37 12.88
C GLN A 180 2.96 20.00 12.50
N LEU A 181 3.88 19.46 13.29
CA LEU A 181 4.43 18.11 13.07
C LEU A 181 3.34 17.04 13.14
N SER A 182 2.41 17.14 14.09
CA SER A 182 1.28 16.21 14.19
C SER A 182 0.39 16.23 12.94
N LEU A 183 0.10 17.43 12.40
CA LEU A 183 -0.70 17.58 11.18
C LEU A 183 0.00 17.00 9.95
N ILE A 184 1.32 17.15 9.86
CA ILE A 184 2.11 16.57 8.77
C ILE A 184 2.04 15.05 8.83
N HIS A 185 2.25 14.43 10.00
CA HIS A 185 2.17 12.97 10.16
C HIS A 185 0.79 12.39 9.85
N ILE A 186 -0.29 13.14 10.11
CA ILE A 186 -1.65 12.72 9.75
C ILE A 186 -1.89 12.82 8.23
N SER A 187 -1.26 13.77 7.54
CA SER A 187 -1.51 14.03 6.11
C SER A 187 -0.58 13.28 5.16
N GLU A 188 0.63 12.89 5.58
CA GLU A 188 1.60 12.20 4.72
C GLU A 188 1.18 10.77 4.30
N PRO A 189 0.59 9.92 5.14
CA PRO A 189 0.14 8.59 4.71
C PRO A 189 -0.91 8.64 3.59
N THR A 190 -1.77 9.67 3.61
CA THR A 190 -2.78 9.88 2.57
C THR A 190 -2.18 10.29 1.23
N ARG A 191 -1.04 10.96 1.23
CA ARG A 191 -0.37 11.43 0.00
C ARG A 191 0.39 10.32 -0.73
N ARG A 192 0.97 9.36 0.00
CA ARG A 192 1.67 8.20 -0.60
C ARG A 192 0.73 7.22 -1.28
N SER A 193 -0.52 7.09 -0.82
CA SER A 193 -1.51 6.19 -1.43
C SER A 193 -2.12 6.72 -2.74
N TYR A 194 -1.92 8.01 -3.09
CA TYR A 194 -2.42 8.62 -4.33
C TYR A 194 -1.39 8.70 -5.46
N ILE A 195 -0.13 8.29 -5.23
CA ILE A 195 0.98 8.41 -6.21
C ILE A 195 1.49 7.03 -6.69
N SER A 196 0.86 5.94 -6.26
CA SER A 196 1.19 4.56 -6.70
C SER A 196 0.27 4.08 -7.81
#